data_321692f2d1340d1a9a0a08b8ed263cc7
#
_entry.id   321692f2d1340d1a9a0a08b8ed263cc7
#
_cell.length_a   1.000
_cell.length_b   1.000
_cell.length_c   1.000
_cell.angle_alpha   90.00
_cell.angle_beta   90.00
_cell.angle_gamma   90.00
#
_symmetry.space_group_name_H-M   'P 1'
#
loop_
_entity.id
_entity.type
_entity.pdbx_description
1 polymer ?
#
loop_
_entity_poly.entity_id
_entity_poly.type
_entity_poly.pdbx_seq_one_letter_code
_entity_poly.pdbx_strand_id
1 'polypeptide(L)'
;MGRTDCKRLVGGLGVQGKNNNIDNNPWLWYTYKNDYRGETTMITIIDYDAGNLRSVENALQFLGEEAKITRDPQEILKADKVILPGVGAFGDAMEKLHKYNLVSVIREVNEKQIPFLGICLGLQLLFEESDETPGVKGLGVLPGKIKAIPPKKGFKIPHMGWNSIQIKEGARLFQGIPQDAYVYFVHSYYLQAAREEDVAATTEYIVPIHASVESG
;
A
#
# COMPACT_ATOMS: atom_id res chain seq x y z
N MET A 1 32.95 21.91 11.67
CA MET A 1 31.78 21.44 12.45
C MET A 1 30.94 20.56 11.54
N GLY A 2 30.87 19.31 11.91
CA GLY A 2 30.61 18.18 11.05
C GLY A 2 29.21 18.09 10.46
N ARG A 3 29.14 17.76 9.20
CA ARG A 3 27.97 17.18 8.55
C ARG A 3 27.83 15.74 9.05
N THR A 4 26.87 15.51 9.93
CA THR A 4 26.51 14.18 10.40
C THR A 4 25.83 13.43 9.25
N ASP A 5 26.45 12.32 8.84
CA ASP A 5 26.02 11.40 7.81
C ASP A 5 24.58 10.92 8.00
N CYS A 6 23.71 11.36 7.12
CA CYS A 6 22.32 10.87 6.95
C CYS A 6 22.27 9.44 6.35
N LYS A 7 23.41 8.77 6.18
CA LYS A 7 23.52 7.42 5.59
C LYS A 7 23.10 6.27 6.52
N ARG A 8 22.73 6.54 7.78
CA ARG A 8 22.42 5.48 8.76
C ARG A 8 20.95 5.19 8.96
N LEU A 9 20.03 5.90 8.31
CA LEU A 9 18.58 5.70 8.43
C LEU A 9 17.91 4.98 7.24
N VAL A 10 18.65 4.59 6.22
CA VAL A 10 18.15 3.88 5.03
C VAL A 10 18.31 2.34 5.17
N GLY A 11 18.56 1.84 6.35
CA GLY A 11 18.78 0.42 6.64
C GLY A 11 17.53 -0.48 6.60
N GLY A 12 16.41 -0.07 6.02
CA GLY A 12 15.15 -0.81 6.03
C GLY A 12 14.61 -1.28 4.68
N LEU A 13 15.22 -0.87 3.57
CA LEU A 13 14.86 -1.35 2.22
C LEU A 13 16.09 -2.02 1.58
N GLY A 14 16.58 -3.09 2.20
CA GLY A 14 17.71 -3.84 1.69
C GLY A 14 17.31 -4.74 0.52
N VAL A 15 17.38 -4.24 -0.70
CA VAL A 15 17.48 -5.08 -1.89
C VAL A 15 18.93 -5.56 -1.98
N GLN A 16 19.24 -6.78 -1.52
CA GLN A 16 20.53 -7.43 -1.78
C GLN A 16 20.48 -8.13 -3.15
N GLY A 17 20.79 -7.40 -4.20
CA GLY A 17 21.14 -7.97 -5.51
C GLY A 17 22.66 -8.02 -5.68
N LYS A 18 23.23 -9.23 -5.75
CA LYS A 18 24.63 -9.44 -6.18
C LYS A 18 24.70 -9.32 -7.69
N ASN A 19 25.04 -8.17 -8.23
CA ASN A 19 25.73 -8.07 -9.54
C ASN A 19 26.39 -6.69 -9.68
N ASN A 20 27.72 -6.70 -9.90
CA ASN A 20 28.56 -5.53 -10.10
C ASN A 20 28.45 -5.01 -11.56
N ASN A 21 27.32 -4.43 -11.94
CA ASN A 21 27.22 -3.64 -13.17
C ASN A 21 26.69 -2.26 -12.80
N ILE A 22 27.45 -1.24 -13.19
CA ILE A 22 27.19 0.17 -12.88
C ILE A 22 25.83 0.63 -13.46
N ASP A 23 25.31 -0.07 -14.49
CA ASP A 23 24.02 0.21 -15.13
C ASP A 23 22.78 -0.25 -14.33
N ASN A 24 22.95 -0.98 -13.21
CA ASN A 24 21.89 -1.45 -12.35
C ASN A 24 21.81 -0.71 -11.01
N ASN A 25 22.19 0.55 -10.97
CA ASN A 25 22.00 1.35 -9.77
C ASN A 25 20.52 1.76 -9.64
N PRO A 26 19.76 1.23 -8.67
CA PRO A 26 18.34 1.58 -8.48
C PRO A 26 18.12 3.07 -8.23
N TRP A 27 19.19 3.81 -7.86
CA TRP A 27 19.16 5.26 -7.67
C TRP A 27 19.25 6.04 -9.00
N LEU A 28 19.69 5.40 -10.10
CA LEU A 28 19.69 6.02 -11.43
C LEU A 28 18.26 6.26 -11.94
N TRP A 29 17.32 5.37 -11.58
CA TRP A 29 15.91 5.54 -11.88
C TRP A 29 15.28 6.73 -11.13
N TYR A 30 15.75 6.99 -9.94
CA TYR A 30 15.28 8.11 -9.13
C TYR A 30 15.74 9.45 -9.73
N THR A 31 16.96 9.52 -10.25
CA THR A 31 17.49 10.72 -10.92
C THR A 31 16.86 10.95 -12.29
N TYR A 32 16.51 9.88 -13.03
CA TYR A 32 15.89 9.99 -14.35
C TYR A 32 14.44 10.50 -14.30
N LYS A 33 13.68 10.18 -13.24
CA LYS A 33 12.32 10.70 -13.06
C LYS A 33 12.25 12.18 -12.65
N ASN A 34 13.33 12.73 -12.09
CA ASN A 34 13.37 14.13 -11.68
C ASN A 34 13.51 15.14 -12.83
N ASP A 35 13.82 14.70 -14.06
CA ASP A 35 13.89 15.59 -15.24
C ASP A 35 12.52 15.88 -15.89
N TYR A 36 11.43 15.21 -15.45
CA TYR A 36 10.05 15.46 -15.90
C TYR A 36 9.24 16.36 -14.95
N ARG A 37 9.85 17.33 -14.28
CA ARG A 37 9.12 18.33 -13.49
C ARG A 37 8.48 19.39 -14.37
N GLY A 38 7.35 19.05 -14.98
CA GLY A 38 6.49 20.02 -15.67
C GLY A 38 5.22 20.37 -14.88
N GLU A 39 4.70 19.45 -14.05
CA GLU A 39 3.48 19.67 -13.26
C GLU A 39 3.68 19.10 -11.85
N THR A 40 3.40 19.92 -10.84
CA THR A 40 3.39 19.47 -9.43
C THR A 40 2.18 18.56 -9.23
N THR A 41 2.42 17.27 -9.07
CA THR A 41 1.35 16.29 -8.77
C THR A 41 0.91 16.46 -7.32
N MET A 42 -0.37 16.75 -7.10
CA MET A 42 -0.94 16.82 -5.76
C MET A 42 -1.33 15.44 -5.26
N ILE A 43 -0.56 14.89 -4.33
CA ILE A 43 -0.87 13.63 -3.65
C ILE A 43 -1.61 13.93 -2.35
N THR A 44 -2.76 13.28 -2.13
CA THR A 44 -3.51 13.42 -0.87
C THR A 44 -3.48 12.13 -0.08
N ILE A 45 -3.14 12.23 1.21
CA ILE A 45 -3.19 11.15 2.18
C ILE A 45 -4.45 11.35 3.03
N ILE A 46 -5.36 10.37 3.00
CA ILE A 46 -6.62 10.45 3.76
C ILE A 46 -6.33 10.27 5.24
N ASP A 47 -6.74 11.26 6.04
CA ASP A 47 -6.72 11.23 7.50
C ASP A 47 -8.09 10.85 8.05
N TYR A 48 -8.22 9.65 8.58
CA TYR A 48 -9.43 9.18 9.26
C TYR A 48 -9.16 8.77 10.72
N ASP A 49 -8.17 9.39 11.37
CA ASP A 49 -7.68 9.08 12.72
C ASP A 49 -7.12 7.64 12.84
N ALA A 50 -6.64 7.06 11.75
CA ALA A 50 -5.95 5.76 11.74
C ALA A 50 -4.87 5.76 10.64
N GLY A 51 -3.86 4.94 10.83
CA GLY A 51 -2.74 4.87 9.91
C GLY A 51 -1.50 5.62 10.40
N ASN A 52 -0.37 5.21 9.87
CA ASN A 52 0.90 5.89 10.12
C ASN A 52 1.13 6.98 9.07
N LEU A 53 0.31 8.06 9.13
CA LEU A 53 0.29 9.16 8.15
C LEU A 53 1.68 9.78 7.94
N ARG A 54 2.42 10.00 9.04
CA ARG A 54 3.76 10.60 8.97
C ARG A 54 4.78 9.73 8.26
N SER A 55 4.71 8.41 8.42
CA SER A 55 5.60 7.51 7.69
C SER A 55 5.34 7.54 6.18
N VAL A 56 4.08 7.63 5.76
CA VAL A 56 3.73 7.76 4.35
C VAL A 56 4.18 9.12 3.80
N GLU A 57 3.90 10.20 4.52
CA GLU A 57 4.35 11.56 4.17
C GLU A 57 5.87 11.63 4.02
N ASN A 58 6.62 11.12 5.02
CA ASN A 58 8.08 11.09 4.97
C ASN A 58 8.62 10.26 3.80
N ALA A 59 7.97 9.13 3.47
CA ALA A 59 8.36 8.32 2.33
C ALA A 59 8.17 9.08 1.01
N LEU A 60 7.06 9.80 0.84
CA LEU A 60 6.81 10.63 -0.33
C LEU A 60 7.80 11.79 -0.43
N GLN A 61 8.08 12.48 0.69
CA GLN A 61 9.10 13.53 0.73
C GLN A 61 10.49 13.00 0.35
N PHE A 62 10.84 11.79 0.83
CA PHE A 62 12.10 11.14 0.44
C PHE A 62 12.15 10.86 -1.07
N LEU A 63 11.02 10.56 -1.69
CA LEU A 63 10.88 10.39 -3.13
C LEU A 63 10.80 11.73 -3.91
N GLY A 64 10.85 12.87 -3.20
CA GLY A 64 10.75 14.18 -3.81
C GLY A 64 9.34 14.59 -4.20
N GLU A 65 8.32 13.87 -3.68
CA GLU A 65 6.91 14.15 -3.91
C GLU A 65 6.32 14.94 -2.73
N GLU A 66 5.49 15.92 -3.03
CA GLU A 66 4.71 16.65 -2.02
C GLU A 66 3.37 15.95 -1.79
N ALA A 67 2.99 15.83 -0.52
CA ALA A 67 1.71 15.23 -0.16
C ALA A 67 1.01 16.05 0.91
N LYS A 68 -0.33 16.07 0.83
CA LYS A 68 -1.19 16.74 1.81
C LYS A 68 -1.98 15.73 2.61
N ILE A 69 -1.85 15.75 3.94
CA ILE A 69 -2.70 14.99 4.86
C ILE A 69 -3.98 15.77 5.09
N THR A 70 -5.13 15.20 4.74
CA THR A 70 -6.43 15.87 4.91
C THR A 70 -7.58 14.88 5.02
N ARG A 71 -8.69 15.34 5.60
CA ARG A 71 -10.00 14.67 5.57
C ARG A 71 -11.07 15.52 4.87
N ASP A 72 -10.68 16.64 4.29
CA ASP A 72 -11.59 17.48 3.54
C ASP A 72 -11.98 16.81 2.21
N PRO A 73 -13.29 16.52 1.98
CA PRO A 73 -13.75 15.89 0.75
C PRO A 73 -13.36 16.64 -0.52
N GLN A 74 -13.39 17.98 -0.48
CA GLN A 74 -13.08 18.78 -1.66
C GLN A 74 -11.61 18.71 -2.04
N GLU A 75 -10.72 18.64 -1.06
CA GLU A 75 -9.30 18.47 -1.28
C GLU A 75 -8.98 17.08 -1.81
N ILE A 76 -9.59 16.03 -1.23
CA ILE A 76 -9.44 14.64 -1.69
C ILE A 76 -9.90 14.50 -3.14
N LEU A 77 -11.06 15.07 -3.51
CA LEU A 77 -11.64 14.94 -4.84
C LEU A 77 -10.93 15.79 -5.92
N LYS A 78 -10.09 16.74 -5.52
CA LYS A 78 -9.25 17.55 -6.42
C LYS A 78 -7.83 17.02 -6.55
N ALA A 79 -7.46 15.99 -5.78
CA ALA A 79 -6.12 15.41 -5.82
C ALA A 79 -5.86 14.68 -7.13
N ASP A 80 -4.62 14.71 -7.61
CA ASP A 80 -4.18 13.92 -8.75
C ASP A 80 -4.00 12.44 -8.38
N LYS A 81 -3.68 12.16 -7.11
CA LYS A 81 -3.51 10.82 -6.56
C LYS A 81 -3.94 10.79 -5.10
N VAL A 82 -4.53 9.68 -4.68
CA VAL A 82 -5.04 9.51 -3.30
C VAL A 82 -4.40 8.28 -2.65
N ILE A 83 -4.01 8.40 -1.39
CA ILE A 83 -3.48 7.30 -0.59
C ILE A 83 -4.37 7.10 0.65
N LEU A 84 -4.78 5.85 0.88
CA LEU A 84 -5.46 5.41 2.08
C LEU A 84 -4.52 4.50 2.87
N PRO A 85 -3.78 5.01 3.85
CA PRO A 85 -3.02 4.18 4.78
C PRO A 85 -3.96 3.57 5.81
N GLY A 86 -3.53 2.50 6.49
CA GLY A 86 -4.32 1.95 7.57
C GLY A 86 -3.51 1.06 8.50
N VAL A 87 -3.81 1.14 9.80
CA VAL A 87 -3.31 0.25 10.85
C VAL A 87 -4.44 -0.02 11.85
N GLY A 88 -4.38 -1.14 12.56
CA GLY A 88 -5.39 -1.53 13.55
C GLY A 88 -6.42 -2.49 12.98
N ALA A 89 -7.65 -2.48 13.53
CA ALA A 89 -8.71 -3.41 13.20
C ALA A 89 -9.64 -2.88 12.08
N PHE A 90 -10.12 -3.80 11.24
CA PHE A 90 -10.99 -3.48 10.09
C PHE A 90 -12.27 -2.74 10.51
N GLY A 91 -12.96 -3.23 11.55
CA GLY A 91 -14.22 -2.62 12.02
C GLY A 91 -14.02 -1.19 12.53
N ASP A 92 -13.00 -0.97 13.36
CA ASP A 92 -12.69 0.36 13.92
C ASP A 92 -12.35 1.36 12.81
N ALA A 93 -11.62 0.90 11.80
CA ALA A 93 -11.28 1.73 10.65
C ALA A 93 -12.51 2.13 9.83
N MET A 94 -13.42 1.17 9.57
CA MET A 94 -14.67 1.45 8.87
C MET A 94 -15.58 2.38 9.67
N GLU A 95 -15.67 2.22 11.00
CA GLU A 95 -16.42 3.13 11.88
C GLU A 95 -15.89 4.58 11.75
N LYS A 96 -14.57 4.77 11.76
CA LYS A 96 -13.96 6.09 11.59
C LYS A 96 -14.22 6.67 10.20
N LEU A 97 -14.13 5.88 9.14
CA LEU A 97 -14.47 6.33 7.79
C LEU A 97 -15.94 6.78 7.69
N HIS A 98 -16.86 6.07 8.34
CA HIS A 98 -18.26 6.48 8.44
C HIS A 98 -18.43 7.77 9.26
N LYS A 99 -17.78 7.86 10.42
CA LYS A 99 -17.82 9.04 11.31
C LYS A 99 -17.41 10.32 10.59
N TYR A 100 -16.42 10.24 9.71
CA TYR A 100 -15.94 11.40 8.95
C TYR A 100 -16.57 11.55 7.57
N ASN A 101 -17.60 10.76 7.23
CA ASN A 101 -18.29 10.75 5.93
C ASN A 101 -17.34 10.50 4.73
N LEU A 102 -16.24 9.78 4.96
CA LEU A 102 -15.23 9.51 3.93
C LEU A 102 -15.59 8.33 3.01
N VAL A 103 -16.54 7.47 3.40
CA VAL A 103 -16.95 6.31 2.57
C VAL A 103 -17.47 6.75 1.21
N SER A 104 -18.35 7.76 1.16
CA SER A 104 -18.88 8.31 -0.11
C SER A 104 -17.79 9.00 -0.92
N VAL A 105 -16.87 9.71 -0.25
CA VAL A 105 -15.75 10.40 -0.90
C VAL A 105 -14.82 9.41 -1.59
N ILE A 106 -14.45 8.30 -0.91
CA ILE A 106 -13.59 7.28 -1.49
C ILE A 106 -14.25 6.58 -2.69
N ARG A 107 -15.58 6.34 -2.63
CA ARG A 107 -16.33 5.80 -3.76
C ARG A 107 -16.31 6.77 -4.94
N GLU A 108 -16.50 8.06 -4.69
CA GLU A 108 -16.43 9.09 -5.73
C GLU A 108 -15.03 9.22 -6.34
N VAL A 109 -13.96 9.09 -5.54
CA VAL A 109 -12.56 9.00 -6.02
C VAL A 109 -12.42 7.85 -7.03
N ASN A 110 -12.98 6.67 -6.70
CA ASN A 110 -12.96 5.52 -7.59
C ASN A 110 -13.81 5.75 -8.86
N GLU A 111 -15.01 6.31 -8.74
CA GLU A 111 -15.88 6.63 -9.88
C GLU A 111 -15.23 7.64 -10.84
N LYS A 112 -14.49 8.60 -10.30
CA LYS A 112 -13.72 9.59 -11.07
C LYS A 112 -12.41 9.03 -11.63
N GLN A 113 -12.09 7.77 -11.36
CA GLN A 113 -10.84 7.13 -11.79
C GLN A 113 -9.58 7.88 -11.34
N ILE A 114 -9.64 8.54 -10.18
CA ILE A 114 -8.45 9.16 -9.56
C ILE A 114 -7.55 8.03 -9.07
N PRO A 115 -6.25 7.99 -9.45
CA PRO A 115 -5.33 6.97 -8.99
C PRO A 115 -5.34 6.83 -7.47
N PHE A 116 -5.58 5.61 -6.98
CA PHE A 116 -5.81 5.34 -5.57
C PHE A 116 -4.91 4.20 -5.06
N LEU A 117 -4.21 4.42 -3.95
CA LEU A 117 -3.35 3.43 -3.32
C LEU A 117 -3.82 3.12 -1.89
N GLY A 118 -4.29 1.89 -1.65
CA GLY A 118 -4.51 1.36 -0.31
C GLY A 118 -3.24 0.71 0.24
N ILE A 119 -2.82 1.07 1.46
CA ILE A 119 -1.62 0.50 2.10
C ILE A 119 -2.03 -0.28 3.34
N CYS A 120 -1.64 -1.56 3.42
CA CYS A 120 -1.90 -2.47 4.54
C CYS A 120 -3.40 -2.56 4.84
N LEU A 121 -3.86 -2.14 6.03
CA LEU A 121 -5.29 -2.09 6.35
C LEU A 121 -6.07 -1.23 5.34
N GLY A 122 -5.50 -0.13 4.83
CA GLY A 122 -6.12 0.68 3.79
C GLY A 122 -6.44 -0.10 2.51
N LEU A 123 -5.59 -1.05 2.12
CA LEU A 123 -5.89 -1.98 1.03
C LEU A 123 -7.05 -2.92 1.41
N GLN A 124 -7.04 -3.47 2.62
CA GLN A 124 -8.09 -4.39 3.07
C GLN A 124 -9.47 -3.71 3.09
N LEU A 125 -9.54 -2.43 3.47
CA LEU A 125 -10.80 -1.67 3.52
C LEU A 125 -11.46 -1.50 2.15
N LEU A 126 -10.71 -1.63 1.04
CA LEU A 126 -11.27 -1.53 -0.32
C LEU A 126 -12.18 -2.70 -0.68
N PHE A 127 -12.07 -3.82 0.03
CA PHE A 127 -12.85 -5.03 -0.21
C PHE A 127 -14.22 -5.01 0.45
N GLU A 128 -15.01 -6.08 0.24
CA GLU A 128 -16.42 -6.13 0.63
C GLU A 128 -16.62 -6.41 2.12
N GLU A 129 -15.78 -7.29 2.70
CA GLU A 129 -15.92 -7.73 4.10
C GLU A 129 -14.63 -8.37 4.64
N SER A 130 -14.56 -8.54 5.96
CA SER A 130 -13.42 -9.14 6.64
C SER A 130 -13.85 -10.14 7.71
N ASP A 131 -13.15 -11.27 7.79
CA ASP A 131 -13.31 -12.26 8.87
C ASP A 131 -12.89 -11.66 10.23
N GLU A 132 -12.13 -10.55 10.25
CA GLU A 132 -11.73 -9.87 11.49
C GLU A 132 -12.90 -9.26 12.24
N THR A 133 -13.88 -8.73 11.50
CA THR A 133 -15.07 -8.10 12.10
C THR A 133 -16.32 -8.55 11.32
N PRO A 134 -16.83 -9.74 11.60
CA PRO A 134 -18.00 -10.28 10.90
C PRO A 134 -19.20 -9.33 10.97
N GLY A 135 -19.86 -9.13 9.83
CA GLY A 135 -21.02 -8.24 9.70
C GLY A 135 -20.68 -6.78 9.37
N VAL A 136 -19.43 -6.34 9.51
CA VAL A 136 -19.01 -5.02 9.04
C VAL A 136 -18.66 -5.09 7.55
N LYS A 137 -19.28 -4.22 6.76
CA LYS A 137 -18.99 -4.10 5.34
C LYS A 137 -17.83 -3.13 5.10
N GLY A 138 -16.96 -3.50 4.17
CA GLY A 138 -15.91 -2.61 3.69
C GLY A 138 -16.41 -1.60 2.66
N LEU A 139 -15.49 -0.95 1.97
CA LEU A 139 -15.79 0.06 0.96
C LEU A 139 -16.44 -0.54 -0.29
N GLY A 140 -16.19 -1.83 -0.59
CA GLY A 140 -16.74 -2.54 -1.75
C GLY A 140 -16.28 -1.96 -3.09
N VAL A 141 -15.09 -1.36 -3.13
CA VAL A 141 -14.46 -0.85 -4.35
C VAL A 141 -13.92 -2.01 -5.18
N LEU A 142 -13.37 -3.02 -4.50
CA LEU A 142 -12.83 -4.22 -5.12
C LEU A 142 -13.63 -5.46 -4.66
N PRO A 143 -13.95 -6.39 -5.57
CA PRO A 143 -14.64 -7.62 -5.21
C PRO A 143 -13.68 -8.60 -4.52
N GLY A 144 -14.16 -9.23 -3.44
CA GLY A 144 -13.41 -10.21 -2.67
C GLY A 144 -13.50 -9.96 -1.17
N LYS A 145 -12.72 -10.73 -0.41
CA LYS A 145 -12.81 -10.77 1.04
C LYS A 145 -11.46 -10.77 1.71
N ILE A 146 -11.44 -10.32 2.95
CA ILE A 146 -10.29 -10.42 3.83
C ILE A 146 -10.50 -11.64 4.74
N LYS A 147 -9.61 -12.62 4.63
CA LYS A 147 -9.69 -13.92 5.31
C LYS A 147 -8.72 -14.01 6.48
N ALA A 148 -9.11 -14.71 7.53
CA ALA A 148 -8.17 -15.10 8.58
C ALA A 148 -7.14 -16.10 8.04
N ILE A 149 -5.86 -15.93 8.40
CA ILE A 149 -4.84 -16.94 8.13
C ILE A 149 -5.18 -18.19 8.97
N PRO A 150 -5.36 -19.37 8.33
CA PRO A 150 -5.73 -20.56 9.06
C PRO A 150 -4.58 -21.04 9.97
N PRO A 151 -4.86 -21.54 11.18
CA PRO A 151 -3.82 -22.06 12.05
C PRO A 151 -3.16 -23.31 11.45
N LYS A 152 -1.84 -23.36 11.52
CA LYS A 152 -1.03 -24.51 11.05
C LYS A 152 0.11 -24.79 12.04
N LYS A 153 0.24 -26.07 12.47
CA LYS A 153 1.31 -26.47 13.39
C LYS A 153 2.69 -26.08 12.85
N GLY A 154 3.48 -25.42 13.67
CA GLY A 154 4.84 -24.97 13.30
C GLY A 154 4.90 -23.56 12.71
N PHE A 155 3.77 -22.91 12.47
CA PHE A 155 3.70 -21.54 11.99
C PHE A 155 3.10 -20.62 13.06
N LYS A 156 3.56 -19.36 13.07
CA LYS A 156 3.03 -18.33 13.96
C LYS A 156 2.03 -17.44 13.23
N ILE A 157 0.98 -17.02 13.92
CA ILE A 157 0.06 -15.97 13.49
C ILE A 157 0.17 -14.85 14.52
N PRO A 158 0.41 -13.60 14.08
CA PRO A 158 0.43 -13.09 12.70
C PRO A 158 1.62 -13.58 11.86
N HIS A 159 1.48 -13.56 10.52
CA HIS A 159 2.59 -13.58 9.58
C HIS A 159 3.39 -12.30 9.82
N MET A 160 4.58 -12.44 10.37
CA MET A 160 5.43 -11.31 10.75
C MET A 160 6.86 -11.56 10.30
N GLY A 161 7.38 -10.68 9.44
CA GLY A 161 8.75 -10.76 8.96
C GLY A 161 8.88 -10.46 7.46
N TRP A 162 10.12 -10.54 6.99
CA TRP A 162 10.45 -10.39 5.58
C TRP A 162 10.08 -11.66 4.81
N ASN A 163 9.33 -11.49 3.74
CA ASN A 163 9.01 -12.58 2.81
C ASN A 163 9.06 -12.05 1.38
N SER A 164 9.39 -12.94 0.44
CA SER A 164 9.45 -12.59 -0.97
C SER A 164 8.05 -12.53 -1.57
N ILE A 165 7.88 -11.67 -2.57
CA ILE A 165 6.67 -11.59 -3.37
C ILE A 165 6.94 -12.13 -4.78
N GLN A 166 5.96 -12.84 -5.33
CA GLN A 166 5.92 -13.28 -6.72
C GLN A 166 5.09 -12.26 -7.49
N ILE A 167 5.75 -11.46 -8.31
CA ILE A 167 5.12 -10.39 -9.06
C ILE A 167 4.55 -10.96 -10.37
N LYS A 168 3.27 -10.68 -10.64
CA LYS A 168 2.64 -11.05 -11.91
C LYS A 168 3.27 -10.28 -13.07
N GLU A 169 3.50 -10.95 -14.17
CA GLU A 169 3.99 -10.30 -15.39
C GLU A 169 3.06 -9.17 -15.83
N GLY A 170 3.62 -8.00 -16.10
CA GLY A 170 2.88 -6.82 -16.50
C GLY A 170 2.27 -5.99 -15.35
N ALA A 171 2.46 -6.39 -14.09
CA ALA A 171 1.99 -5.61 -12.93
C ALA A 171 2.65 -4.22 -12.91
N ARG A 172 1.83 -3.17 -13.06
CA ARG A 172 2.30 -1.77 -13.18
C ARG A 172 2.85 -1.23 -11.86
N LEU A 173 2.24 -1.60 -10.75
CA LEU A 173 2.65 -1.18 -9.40
C LEU A 173 4.10 -1.59 -9.09
N PHE A 174 4.54 -2.70 -9.67
CA PHE A 174 5.87 -3.26 -9.44
C PHE A 174 6.84 -3.04 -10.60
N GLN A 175 6.53 -2.12 -11.51
CA GLN A 175 7.40 -1.82 -12.64
C GLN A 175 8.80 -1.38 -12.17
N GLY A 176 9.83 -2.10 -12.62
CA GLY A 176 11.22 -1.87 -12.20
C GLY A 176 11.60 -2.54 -10.86
N ILE A 177 10.67 -3.23 -10.20
CA ILE A 177 10.96 -4.05 -9.02
C ILE A 177 11.37 -5.46 -9.47
N PRO A 178 12.48 -6.00 -8.96
CA PRO A 178 12.92 -7.35 -9.32
C PRO A 178 11.93 -8.41 -8.79
N GLN A 179 11.81 -9.51 -9.51
CA GLN A 179 11.11 -10.70 -9.01
C GLN A 179 11.75 -11.17 -7.69
N ASP A 180 10.96 -11.79 -6.84
CA ASP A 180 11.37 -12.23 -5.51
C ASP A 180 11.84 -11.08 -4.58
N ALA A 181 11.43 -9.85 -4.86
CA ALA A 181 11.65 -8.73 -3.95
C ALA A 181 11.06 -9.03 -2.57
N TYR A 182 11.78 -8.68 -1.51
CA TYR A 182 11.31 -8.89 -0.14
C TYR A 182 10.57 -7.67 0.38
N VAL A 183 9.41 -7.92 0.99
CA VAL A 183 8.64 -6.92 1.74
C VAL A 183 8.39 -7.41 3.16
N TYR A 184 8.17 -6.48 4.09
CA TYR A 184 7.89 -6.83 5.48
C TYR A 184 6.39 -7.01 5.69
N PHE A 185 6.01 -8.21 6.12
CA PHE A 185 4.64 -8.55 6.47
C PHE A 185 4.38 -8.43 7.97
N VAL A 186 3.20 -7.97 8.34
CA VAL A 186 2.69 -7.97 9.71
C VAL A 186 1.16 -8.03 9.69
N HIS A 187 0.60 -9.24 9.55
CA HIS A 187 -0.85 -9.41 9.40
C HIS A 187 -1.34 -10.78 9.86
N SER A 188 -2.57 -10.83 10.40
CA SER A 188 -3.30 -12.06 10.74
C SER A 188 -4.41 -12.36 9.75
N TYR A 189 -4.76 -11.38 8.91
CA TYR A 189 -5.79 -11.47 7.89
C TYR A 189 -5.18 -11.13 6.54
N TYR A 190 -5.60 -11.81 5.49
CA TYR A 190 -5.04 -11.67 4.16
C TYR A 190 -6.14 -11.46 3.12
N LEU A 191 -5.76 -10.84 2.04
CA LEU A 191 -6.60 -10.57 0.91
C LEU A 191 -6.84 -11.82 0.08
N GLN A 192 -8.10 -12.05 -0.27
CA GLN A 192 -8.55 -13.00 -1.28
C GLN A 192 -9.41 -12.25 -2.31
N ALA A 193 -8.78 -11.77 -3.38
CA ALA A 193 -9.48 -11.13 -4.49
C ALA A 193 -10.42 -12.13 -5.18
N ALA A 194 -11.60 -11.68 -5.58
CA ALA A 194 -12.54 -12.52 -6.32
C ALA A 194 -12.14 -12.72 -7.78
N ARG A 195 -11.35 -11.80 -8.34
CA ARG A 195 -10.85 -11.85 -9.71
C ARG A 195 -9.34 -12.06 -9.70
N GLU A 196 -8.89 -13.15 -10.29
CA GLU A 196 -7.47 -13.50 -10.36
C GLU A 196 -6.69 -12.52 -11.26
N GLU A 197 -7.34 -11.91 -12.22
CA GLU A 197 -6.75 -10.88 -13.07
C GLU A 197 -6.32 -9.63 -12.30
N ASP A 198 -6.98 -9.30 -11.19
CA ASP A 198 -6.64 -8.16 -10.36
C ASP A 198 -5.39 -8.42 -9.48
N VAL A 199 -4.98 -9.68 -9.30
CA VAL A 199 -3.83 -10.00 -8.44
C VAL A 199 -2.54 -9.56 -9.12
N ALA A 200 -1.81 -8.64 -8.49
CA ALA A 200 -0.55 -8.09 -8.99
C ALA A 200 0.68 -8.78 -8.37
N ALA A 201 0.57 -9.25 -7.14
CA ALA A 201 1.61 -10.05 -6.50
C ALA A 201 1.05 -11.00 -5.45
N THR A 202 1.73 -12.13 -5.26
CA THR A 202 1.42 -13.14 -4.25
C THR A 202 2.61 -13.42 -3.35
N THR A 203 2.37 -14.04 -2.19
CA THR A 203 3.39 -14.62 -1.32
C THR A 203 2.87 -15.90 -0.69
N GLU A 204 3.77 -16.79 -0.30
CA GLU A 204 3.43 -18.05 0.35
C GLU A 204 3.63 -17.95 1.86
N TYR A 205 2.56 -18.13 2.62
CA TYR A 205 2.62 -18.29 4.09
C TYR A 205 1.42 -19.08 4.57
N ILE A 206 1.63 -20.35 4.96
CA ILE A 206 0.55 -21.28 5.33
C ILE A 206 -0.39 -21.57 4.16
N VAL A 207 -0.87 -20.53 3.51
CA VAL A 207 -1.69 -20.51 2.29
C VAL A 207 -1.10 -19.51 1.29
N PRO A 208 -1.42 -19.61 0.01
CA PRO A 208 -1.15 -18.55 -0.96
C PRO A 208 -1.89 -17.27 -0.52
N ILE A 209 -1.18 -16.15 -0.49
CA ILE A 209 -1.69 -14.84 -0.07
C ILE A 209 -1.59 -13.89 -1.26
N HIS A 210 -2.70 -13.24 -1.62
CA HIS A 210 -2.67 -12.13 -2.56
C HIS A 210 -2.07 -10.92 -1.83
N ALA A 211 -0.79 -10.65 -2.07
CA ALA A 211 -0.05 -9.59 -1.37
C ALA A 211 -0.37 -8.20 -1.93
N SER A 212 -0.78 -8.13 -3.20
CA SER A 212 -1.13 -6.89 -3.88
C SER A 212 -2.14 -7.14 -4.99
N VAL A 213 -2.94 -6.12 -5.29
CA VAL A 213 -3.89 -6.09 -6.40
C VAL A 213 -3.79 -4.80 -7.18
N GLU A 214 -4.15 -4.85 -8.45
CA GLU A 214 -4.34 -3.72 -9.33
C GLU A 214 -5.68 -3.85 -10.04
N SER A 215 -6.43 -2.75 -10.19
CA SER A 215 -7.69 -2.72 -10.92
C SER A 215 -7.81 -1.39 -11.67
N GLY A 216 -8.19 -1.43 -12.95
CA GLY A 216 -8.35 -0.25 -13.80
C GLY A 216 -7.20 0.06 -14.73
#